data_4d8ccf1ea13c0a4872560179cb553343
#
_entry.id   4d8ccf1ea13c0a4872560179cb553343
#
_cell.length_a   1.000
_cell.length_b   1.000
_cell.length_c   1.000
_cell.angle_alpha   90.00
_cell.angle_beta   90.00
_cell.angle_gamma   90.00
#
_symmetry.space_group_name_H-M   'P 1'
#
loop_
_entity.id
_entity.type
_entity.pdbx_description
1 polymer ?
#
loop_
_entity_poly.entity_id
_entity_poly.type
_entity_poly.pdbx_seq_one_letter_code
_entity_poly.pdbx_strand_id
1 'polypeptide(L)'
;MNKMLGYLKDYKRESVLAPLFKMLEATFDLFVPLVMADIVNIGIAAHDFHYILVRCGILLLLAMIGLACSLTAQYFSAKAAVGYSTALRHALFEHIQTLSFTEMDTLGTSTLITRMTSDVNQVQSGLNLFYACSCAARSW
;
A
#
# COMPACT_ATOMS: atom_id res chain seq x y z
N MET A 1 -11.80 9.35 19.92
CA MET A 1 -10.62 8.72 19.30
C MET A 1 -10.64 7.19 19.35
N ASN A 2 -11.12 6.57 20.43
CA ASN A 2 -11.12 5.09 20.54
C ASN A 2 -12.13 4.36 19.62
N LYS A 3 -13.20 5.00 19.18
CA LYS A 3 -14.18 4.40 18.25
C LYS A 3 -13.63 4.30 16.81
N MET A 4 -12.80 5.25 16.36
CA MET A 4 -12.15 5.19 15.05
C MET A 4 -11.15 4.03 14.91
N LEU A 5 -10.47 3.68 16.01
CA LEU A 5 -9.60 2.50 16.06
C LEU A 5 -10.37 1.16 16.00
N GLY A 6 -11.66 1.17 16.33
CA GLY A 6 -12.53 -0.01 16.23
C GLY A 6 -12.79 -0.45 14.80
N TYR A 7 -12.94 0.50 13.87
CA TYR A 7 -13.16 0.21 12.45
C TYR A 7 -11.91 -0.32 11.73
N LEU A 8 -10.71 0.02 12.25
CA LEU A 8 -9.46 -0.62 11.81
C LEU A 8 -9.37 -2.10 12.22
N LYS A 9 -10.19 -2.54 13.20
CA LYS A 9 -10.12 -3.90 13.72
C LYS A 9 -10.57 -4.95 12.70
N ASP A 10 -11.51 -4.61 11.87
CA ASP A 10 -12.04 -5.50 10.81
C ASP A 10 -11.09 -5.62 9.61
N TYR A 11 -10.26 -4.58 9.36
CA TYR A 11 -9.27 -4.55 8.28
C TYR A 11 -7.82 -4.76 8.75
N LYS A 12 -7.62 -5.24 10.00
CA LYS A 12 -6.26 -5.47 10.54
C LYS A 12 -5.45 -6.47 9.72
N ARG A 13 -6.10 -7.49 9.20
CA ARG A 13 -5.43 -8.51 8.39
C ARG A 13 -4.89 -7.92 7.10
N GLU A 14 -5.68 -7.16 6.39
CA GLU A 14 -5.28 -6.48 5.16
C GLU A 14 -4.21 -5.41 5.43
N SER A 15 -4.37 -4.66 6.53
CA SER A 15 -3.41 -3.62 6.93
C SER A 15 -2.04 -4.17 7.36
N VAL A 16 -1.96 -5.41 7.82
CA VAL A 16 -0.71 -6.09 8.18
C VAL A 16 -0.14 -6.87 7.00
N LEU A 17 -1.01 -7.47 6.16
CA LEU A 17 -0.57 -8.22 4.98
C LEU A 17 0.11 -7.30 3.93
N ALA A 18 -0.42 -6.10 3.72
CA ALA A 18 0.14 -5.17 2.74
C ALA A 18 1.64 -4.86 2.99
N PRO A 19 2.07 -4.41 4.18
CA PRO A 19 3.48 -4.18 4.46
C PRO A 19 4.32 -5.47 4.46
N LEU A 20 3.73 -6.62 4.81
CA LEU A 20 4.44 -7.89 4.83
C LEU A 20 4.79 -8.36 3.41
N PHE A 21 3.84 -8.27 2.47
CA PHE A 21 4.12 -8.56 1.06
C PHE A 21 5.11 -7.57 0.45
N LYS A 22 5.07 -6.31 0.88
CA LYS A 22 6.02 -5.30 0.42
C LYS A 22 7.43 -5.54 0.95
N MET A 23 7.58 -6.00 2.20
CA MET A 23 8.87 -6.44 2.73
C MET A 23 9.42 -7.66 1.99
N LEU A 24 8.55 -8.59 1.59
CA LEU A 24 8.93 -9.75 0.80
C LEU A 24 9.46 -9.33 -0.58
N GLU A 25 8.76 -8.42 -1.26
CA GLU A 25 9.19 -7.81 -2.53
C GLU A 25 10.58 -7.16 -2.38
N ALA A 26 10.77 -6.29 -1.37
CA ALA A 26 12.06 -5.65 -1.13
C ALA A 26 13.20 -6.65 -0.86
N THR A 27 12.90 -7.78 -0.23
CA THR A 27 13.89 -8.85 -0.02
C THR A 27 14.30 -9.48 -1.35
N PHE A 28 13.35 -9.72 -2.26
CA PHE A 28 13.66 -10.22 -3.60
C PHE A 28 14.47 -9.23 -4.43
N ASP A 29 14.18 -7.93 -4.31
CA ASP A 29 14.93 -6.87 -5.00
C ASP A 29 16.42 -6.84 -4.58
N LEU A 30 16.73 -7.21 -3.33
CA LEU A 30 18.12 -7.33 -2.86
C LEU A 30 18.88 -8.51 -3.48
N PHE A 31 18.19 -9.55 -3.96
CA PHE A 31 18.85 -10.67 -4.64
C PHE A 31 19.23 -10.34 -6.08
N VAL A 32 18.57 -9.37 -6.71
CA VAL A 32 18.83 -8.99 -8.12
C VAL A 32 20.30 -8.53 -8.32
N PRO A 33 20.86 -7.60 -7.51
CA PRO A 33 22.26 -7.19 -7.64
C PRO A 33 23.26 -8.34 -7.42
N LEU A 34 22.95 -9.28 -6.51
CA LEU A 34 23.80 -10.44 -6.26
C LEU A 34 23.90 -11.35 -7.48
N VAL A 35 22.76 -11.66 -8.10
CA VAL A 35 22.74 -12.50 -9.31
C VAL A 35 23.39 -11.77 -10.49
N MET A 36 23.24 -10.44 -10.60
CA MET A 36 23.93 -9.63 -11.60
C MET A 36 25.45 -9.66 -11.40
N ALA A 37 25.93 -9.56 -10.16
CA ALA A 37 27.35 -9.68 -9.86
C ALA A 37 27.92 -11.05 -10.26
N ASP A 38 27.18 -12.12 -10.03
CA ASP A 38 27.57 -13.48 -10.47
C ASP A 38 27.67 -13.58 -11.99
N ILE A 39 26.73 -12.99 -12.73
CA ILE A 39 26.77 -12.97 -14.21
C ILE A 39 28.02 -12.26 -14.71
N VAL A 40 28.36 -11.12 -14.13
CA VAL A 40 29.53 -10.31 -14.53
C VAL A 40 30.84 -11.00 -14.16
N ASN A 41 30.95 -11.46 -12.93
CA ASN A 41 32.22 -11.98 -12.39
C ASN A 41 32.55 -13.39 -12.88
N ILE A 42 31.55 -14.23 -13.08
CA ILE A 42 31.74 -15.65 -13.44
C ILE A 42 31.34 -15.87 -14.90
N GLY A 43 30.15 -15.46 -15.29
CA GLY A 43 29.60 -15.76 -16.61
C GLY A 43 30.40 -15.11 -17.74
N ILE A 44 30.68 -13.80 -17.62
CA ILE A 44 31.44 -13.06 -18.64
C ILE A 44 32.92 -13.43 -18.59
N ALA A 45 33.49 -13.57 -17.40
CA ALA A 45 34.90 -13.92 -17.25
C ALA A 45 35.25 -15.32 -17.79
N ALA A 46 34.34 -16.29 -17.62
CA ALA A 46 34.52 -17.66 -18.11
C ALA A 46 34.06 -17.86 -19.57
N HIS A 47 33.47 -16.86 -20.23
CA HIS A 47 32.84 -16.97 -21.56
C HIS A 47 31.81 -18.12 -21.67
N ASP A 48 31.16 -18.49 -20.55
CA ASP A 48 30.20 -19.58 -20.51
C ASP A 48 28.78 -19.07 -20.77
N PHE A 49 28.37 -19.17 -22.03
CA PHE A 49 27.04 -18.70 -22.47
C PHE A 49 25.90 -19.45 -21.82
N HIS A 50 26.08 -20.73 -21.50
CA HIS A 50 25.05 -21.53 -20.84
C HIS A 50 24.82 -21.05 -19.40
N TYR A 51 25.87 -20.74 -18.66
CA TYR A 51 25.78 -20.19 -17.30
C TYR A 51 25.04 -18.83 -17.30
N ILE A 52 25.36 -17.95 -18.23
CA ILE A 52 24.69 -16.64 -18.37
C ILE A 52 23.18 -16.84 -18.64
N LEU A 53 22.83 -17.75 -19.54
CA LEU A 53 21.42 -18.01 -19.90
C LEU A 53 20.61 -18.51 -18.70
N VAL A 54 21.16 -19.41 -17.91
CA VAL A 54 20.52 -19.95 -16.70
C VAL A 54 20.34 -18.83 -15.65
N ARG A 55 21.34 -17.99 -15.44
CA ARG A 55 21.24 -16.87 -14.48
C ARG A 55 20.26 -15.82 -14.92
N CYS A 56 20.18 -15.51 -16.20
CA CYS A 56 19.15 -14.64 -16.78
C CYS A 56 17.73 -15.23 -16.56
N GLY A 57 17.57 -16.54 -16.70
CA GLY A 57 16.32 -17.23 -16.39
C GLY A 57 15.91 -17.08 -14.92
N ILE A 58 16.86 -17.17 -13.99
CA ILE A 58 16.63 -16.95 -12.56
C ILE A 58 16.19 -15.49 -12.30
N LEU A 59 16.84 -14.49 -12.92
CA LEU A 59 16.45 -13.09 -12.81
C LEU A 59 15.03 -12.85 -13.29
N LEU A 60 14.66 -13.45 -14.41
CA LEU A 60 13.32 -13.32 -14.98
C LEU A 60 12.27 -13.95 -14.05
N LEU A 61 12.58 -15.08 -13.43
CA LEU A 61 11.72 -15.75 -12.47
C LEU A 61 11.57 -14.91 -11.18
N LEU A 62 12.65 -14.33 -10.65
CA LEU A 62 12.59 -13.39 -9.53
C LEU A 62 11.73 -12.15 -9.85
N ALA A 63 11.88 -11.59 -11.05
CA ALA A 63 11.09 -10.45 -11.48
C ALA A 63 9.59 -10.76 -11.55
N MET A 64 9.23 -11.95 -12.05
CA MET A 64 7.83 -12.41 -12.08
C MET A 64 7.24 -12.57 -10.68
N ILE A 65 7.98 -13.13 -9.74
CA ILE A 65 7.56 -13.28 -8.35
C ILE A 65 7.42 -11.91 -7.69
N GLY A 66 8.40 -11.01 -7.88
CA GLY A 66 8.36 -9.65 -7.37
C GLY A 66 7.14 -8.88 -7.88
N LEU A 67 6.84 -8.98 -9.18
CA LEU A 67 5.65 -8.38 -9.78
C LEU A 67 4.35 -8.90 -9.14
N ALA A 68 4.22 -10.20 -8.94
CA ALA A 68 3.04 -10.80 -8.31
C ALA A 68 2.87 -10.32 -6.86
N CYS A 69 3.97 -10.24 -6.08
CA CYS A 69 3.95 -9.71 -4.72
C CYS A 69 3.57 -8.23 -4.69
N SER A 70 4.08 -7.43 -5.63
CA SER A 70 3.76 -6.00 -5.76
C SER A 70 2.28 -5.77 -6.04
N LEU A 71 1.71 -6.48 -7.01
CA LEU A 71 0.29 -6.39 -7.35
C LEU A 71 -0.61 -6.78 -6.17
N THR A 72 -0.27 -7.86 -5.45
CA THR A 72 -1.03 -8.27 -4.27
C THR A 72 -0.93 -7.26 -3.13
N ALA A 73 0.25 -6.71 -2.87
CA ALA A 73 0.45 -5.67 -1.86
C ALA A 73 -0.36 -4.40 -2.17
N GLN A 74 -0.35 -3.95 -3.44
CA GLN A 74 -1.13 -2.81 -3.91
C GLN A 74 -2.64 -3.03 -3.74
N TYR A 75 -3.12 -4.23 -4.08
CA TYR A 75 -4.53 -4.58 -3.93
C TYR A 75 -4.99 -4.51 -2.46
N PHE A 76 -4.23 -5.10 -1.54
CA PHE A 76 -4.56 -5.07 -0.11
C PHE A 76 -4.45 -3.67 0.49
N SER A 77 -3.46 -2.88 0.07
CA SER A 77 -3.31 -1.48 0.48
C SER A 77 -4.51 -0.63 0.04
N ALA A 78 -4.91 -0.74 -1.22
CA ALA A 78 -6.06 -0.01 -1.76
C ALA A 78 -7.36 -0.42 -1.05
N LYS A 79 -7.57 -1.72 -0.82
CA LYS A 79 -8.74 -2.24 -0.11
C LYS A 79 -8.81 -1.72 1.32
N ALA A 80 -7.70 -1.67 2.04
CA ALA A 80 -7.64 -1.13 3.39
C ALA A 80 -7.94 0.38 3.42
N ALA A 81 -7.38 1.16 2.49
CA ALA A 81 -7.61 2.60 2.39
C ALA A 81 -9.07 2.94 2.06
N VAL A 82 -9.68 2.22 1.12
CA VAL A 82 -11.10 2.39 0.76
C VAL A 82 -12.01 1.97 1.91
N GLY A 83 -11.72 0.85 2.57
CA GLY A 83 -12.49 0.38 3.74
C GLY A 83 -12.49 1.40 4.87
N TYR A 84 -11.33 1.96 5.19
CA TYR A 84 -11.23 3.03 6.18
C TYR A 84 -12.00 4.29 5.80
N SER A 85 -11.88 4.73 4.54
CA SER A 85 -12.62 5.88 4.02
C SER A 85 -14.13 5.70 4.10
N THR A 86 -14.62 4.50 3.78
CA THR A 86 -16.06 4.16 3.88
C THR A 86 -16.55 4.20 5.33
N ALA A 87 -15.79 3.63 6.25
CA ALA A 87 -16.11 3.67 7.68
C ALA A 87 -16.11 5.10 8.23
N LEU A 88 -15.16 5.93 7.80
CA LEU A 88 -15.08 7.33 8.17
C LEU A 88 -16.29 8.14 7.66
N ARG A 89 -16.70 7.90 6.39
CA ARG A 89 -17.91 8.54 5.84
C ARG A 89 -19.16 8.14 6.60
N HIS A 90 -19.30 6.88 6.94
CA HIS A 90 -20.44 6.41 7.71
C HIS A 90 -20.50 7.08 9.09
N ALA A 91 -19.37 7.14 9.80
CA ALA A 91 -19.30 7.78 11.10
C ALA A 91 -19.56 9.29 11.06
N LEU A 92 -19.06 9.97 10.01
CA LEU A 92 -19.34 11.38 9.75
C LEU A 92 -20.84 11.61 9.46
N PHE A 93 -21.43 10.78 8.63
CA PHE A 93 -22.84 10.89 8.27
C PHE A 93 -23.73 10.66 9.50
N GLU A 94 -23.45 9.64 10.29
CA GLU A 94 -24.16 9.36 11.55
C GLU A 94 -24.05 10.55 12.50
N HIS A 95 -22.86 11.14 12.63
CA HIS A 95 -22.68 12.32 13.47
C HIS A 95 -23.43 13.55 12.95
N ILE A 96 -23.44 13.79 11.64
CA ILE A 96 -24.21 14.90 11.03
C ILE A 96 -25.70 14.75 11.30
N GLN A 97 -26.24 13.52 11.27
CA GLN A 97 -27.66 13.28 11.56
C GLN A 97 -28.05 13.54 13.02
N THR A 98 -27.09 13.53 13.94
CA THR A 98 -27.33 13.85 15.36
C THR A 98 -27.26 15.36 15.65
N LEU A 99 -26.80 16.18 14.70
CA LEU A 99 -26.71 17.63 14.85
C LEU A 99 -28.11 18.28 14.77
N SER A 100 -28.33 19.28 15.62
CA SER A 100 -29.53 20.12 15.58
C SER A 100 -29.53 21.00 14.33
N PHE A 101 -30.74 21.39 13.86
CA PHE A 101 -30.89 22.32 12.73
C PHE A 101 -30.11 23.63 12.93
N THR A 102 -30.07 24.14 14.15
CA THR A 102 -29.33 25.36 14.48
C THR A 102 -27.81 25.17 14.35
N GLU A 103 -27.27 24.00 14.69
CA GLU A 103 -25.87 23.67 14.55
C GLU A 103 -25.49 23.44 13.09
N MET A 104 -26.36 22.84 12.31
CA MET A 104 -26.20 22.69 10.86
C MET A 104 -26.16 24.03 10.13
N ASP A 105 -26.98 25.00 10.53
CA ASP A 105 -26.98 26.35 9.96
C ASP A 105 -25.71 27.14 10.31
N THR A 106 -25.18 26.98 11.51
CA THR A 106 -23.93 27.65 11.92
C THR A 106 -22.70 27.08 11.23
N LEU A 107 -22.66 25.78 10.95
CA LEU A 107 -21.54 25.13 10.26
C LEU A 107 -21.58 25.30 8.74
N GLY A 108 -22.75 25.55 8.18
CA GLY A 108 -23.02 25.67 6.75
C GLY A 108 -23.02 24.33 6.03
N THR A 109 -24.09 24.09 5.27
CA THR A 109 -24.29 22.81 4.54
C THR A 109 -23.20 22.53 3.51
N SER A 110 -22.66 23.59 2.88
CA SER A 110 -21.54 23.49 1.93
C SER A 110 -20.26 22.96 2.56
N THR A 111 -19.97 23.41 3.79
CA THR A 111 -18.79 22.95 4.56
C THR A 111 -18.92 21.47 4.92
N LEU A 112 -20.09 21.00 5.33
CA LEU A 112 -20.34 19.62 5.67
C LEU A 112 -20.19 18.71 4.45
N ILE A 113 -20.69 19.12 3.29
CA ILE A 113 -20.55 18.39 2.03
C ILE A 113 -19.06 18.30 1.61
N THR A 114 -18.32 19.40 1.72
CA THR A 114 -16.89 19.44 1.39
C THR A 114 -16.08 18.51 2.29
N ARG A 115 -16.35 18.51 3.60
CA ARG A 115 -15.68 17.60 4.54
C ARG A 115 -15.99 16.14 4.23
N MET A 116 -17.23 15.84 3.88
CA MET A 116 -17.67 14.48 3.60
C MET A 116 -17.14 13.91 2.28
N THR A 117 -16.83 14.79 1.33
CA THR A 117 -16.34 14.41 -0.01
C THR A 117 -14.83 14.65 -0.15
N SER A 118 -14.39 15.91 -0.10
CA SER A 118 -13.01 16.29 -0.39
C SER A 118 -12.05 15.85 0.71
N ASP A 119 -12.35 16.16 1.97
CA ASP A 119 -11.44 15.87 3.08
C ASP A 119 -11.29 14.36 3.29
N VAL A 120 -12.37 13.60 3.19
CA VAL A 120 -12.31 12.12 3.28
C VAL A 120 -11.52 11.51 2.14
N ASN A 121 -11.64 12.05 0.91
CA ASN A 121 -10.83 11.61 -0.22
C ASN A 121 -9.35 11.93 -0.04
N GLN A 122 -9.02 13.09 0.56
CA GLN A 122 -7.63 13.42 0.88
C GLN A 122 -7.06 12.49 1.95
N VAL A 123 -7.83 12.14 2.99
CA VAL A 123 -7.44 11.16 4.00
C VAL A 123 -7.22 9.78 3.37
N GLN A 124 -8.11 9.35 2.47
CA GLN A 124 -7.96 8.10 1.74
C GLN A 124 -6.67 8.08 0.91
N SER A 125 -6.40 9.15 0.17
CA SER A 125 -5.18 9.30 -0.64
C SER A 125 -3.92 9.33 0.23
N GLY A 126 -3.98 10.05 1.36
CA GLY A 126 -2.90 10.11 2.35
C GLY A 126 -2.60 8.74 2.95
N LEU A 127 -3.61 7.96 3.30
CA LEU A 127 -3.45 6.60 3.81
C LEU A 127 -2.84 5.66 2.75
N ASN A 128 -3.31 5.74 1.52
CA ASN A 128 -2.76 4.93 0.42
C ASN A 128 -1.29 5.28 0.18
N LEU A 129 -0.95 6.57 0.18
CA LEU A 129 0.43 7.06 0.08
C LEU A 129 1.28 6.62 1.28
N PHE A 130 0.73 6.68 2.48
CA PHE A 130 1.41 6.24 3.70
C PHE A 130 1.74 4.74 3.64
N TYR A 131 0.81 3.90 3.22
CA TYR A 131 1.05 2.48 3.00
C TYR A 131 2.08 2.22 1.89
N ALA A 132 2.07 3.02 0.82
CA ALA A 132 3.06 2.94 -0.25
C ALA A 132 4.46 3.43 0.19
N CYS A 133 4.55 4.59 0.87
CA CYS A 133 5.82 5.20 1.29
C CYS A 133 6.43 4.56 2.54
N SER A 134 5.62 4.07 3.48
CA SER A 134 6.11 3.37 4.68
C SER A 134 6.93 2.13 4.33
N CYS A 135 6.71 1.59 3.14
CA CYS A 135 7.45 0.48 2.59
C CYS A 135 8.71 0.95 1.84
N ALA A 136 8.68 2.09 1.18
CA ALA A 136 9.84 2.63 0.47
C ALA A 136 10.91 3.21 1.43
N ALA A 137 10.51 3.81 2.55
CA ALA A 137 11.43 4.42 3.52
C ALA A 137 12.25 3.39 4.34
N ARG A 138 11.91 2.10 4.28
CA ARG A 138 12.62 1.03 4.99
C ARG A 138 13.60 0.25 4.11
N SER A 139 13.70 0.59 2.84
CA SER A 139 14.62 0.00 1.86
C SER A 139 15.90 0.82 1.62
N TRP A 140 16.14 1.86 2.45
CA TRP A 140 17.40 2.64 2.47
C TRP A 140 18.19 2.41 3.74
#